data_a536cf36b98d3951eb47e22112a8b3d3
#
_entry.id   a536cf36b98d3951eb47e22112a8b3d3
#
_cell.length_a   1.000
_cell.length_b   1.000
_cell.length_c   1.000
_cell.angle_alpha   90.00
_cell.angle_beta   90.00
_cell.angle_gamma   90.00
#
_symmetry.space_group_name_H-M   'P 1'
#
loop_
_entity.id
_entity.type
_entity.pdbx_description
1 polymer ?
#
loop_
_entity_poly.entity_id
_entity_poly.type
_entity_poly.pdbx_seq_one_letter_code
_entity_poly.pdbx_strand_id
1 'polypeptide(L)'
;MDLTGVRMDLVQAALGRIAFDALILNVQVVNVYSGLVEPGNIGIKHGRIVTCQAPKDAPAETVWDGQGRFALPGLIDTHVHIDSTLLTPAGLAEFMVPHGTIAVFAD
;
A
#
# COMPACT_ATOMS: atom_id res chain seq x y z
N MET A 1 17.43 7.36 -11.57
CA MET A 1 16.88 7.33 -10.20
C MET A 1 17.99 6.88 -9.26
N ASP A 2 18.30 7.70 -8.25
CA ASP A 2 19.29 7.33 -7.22
C ASP A 2 18.68 6.35 -6.22
N LEU A 3 18.87 5.06 -6.46
CA LEU A 3 18.38 3.99 -5.59
C LEU A 3 19.08 3.98 -4.22
N THR A 4 20.29 4.52 -4.13
CA THR A 4 21.04 4.57 -2.86
C THR A 4 20.42 5.59 -1.91
N GLY A 5 20.08 6.79 -2.41
CA GLY A 5 19.37 7.81 -1.65
C GLY A 5 17.99 7.32 -1.18
N VAL A 6 17.21 6.70 -2.07
CA VAL A 6 15.91 6.13 -1.72
C VAL A 6 16.03 5.08 -0.61
N ARG A 7 16.99 4.16 -0.71
CA ARG A 7 17.20 3.13 0.33
C ARG A 7 17.59 3.76 1.67
N MET A 8 18.44 4.77 1.65
CA MET A 8 18.85 5.46 2.86
C MET A 8 17.65 6.15 3.52
N ASP A 9 16.80 6.82 2.76
CA ASP A 9 15.60 7.46 3.29
C ASP A 9 14.62 6.46 3.90
N LEU A 10 14.45 5.27 3.30
CA LEU A 10 13.63 4.21 3.89
C LEU A 10 14.16 3.79 5.26
N VAL A 11 15.48 3.62 5.39
CA VAL A 11 16.12 3.29 6.66
C VAL A 11 15.96 4.43 7.67
N GLN A 12 16.17 5.67 7.27
CA GLN A 12 16.02 6.83 8.16
C GLN A 12 14.58 6.99 8.63
N ALA A 13 13.59 6.77 7.74
CA ALA A 13 12.18 6.79 8.11
C ALA A 13 11.83 5.65 9.10
N ALA A 14 12.34 4.44 8.85
CA ALA A 14 12.16 3.30 9.77
C ALA A 14 12.73 3.57 11.17
N LEU A 15 13.83 4.33 11.24
CA LEU A 15 14.46 4.74 12.50
C LEU A 15 13.79 5.97 13.15
N GLY A 16 12.74 6.53 12.52
CA GLY A 16 12.05 7.72 13.02
C GLY A 16 12.84 9.03 12.89
N ARG A 17 13.88 9.04 12.04
CA ARG A 17 14.77 10.21 11.88
C ARG A 17 14.28 11.19 10.83
N ILE A 18 13.48 10.74 9.88
CA ILE A 18 12.79 11.58 8.90
C ILE A 18 11.32 11.21 8.85
N ALA A 19 10.48 12.13 8.39
CA ALA A 19 9.05 11.94 8.29
C ALA A 19 8.69 10.92 7.20
N PHE A 20 7.64 10.13 7.44
CA PHE A 20 6.96 9.38 6.39
C PHE A 20 6.28 10.35 5.41
N ASP A 21 6.12 9.94 4.16
CA ASP A 21 5.28 10.68 3.21
C ASP A 21 3.81 10.52 3.59
N ALA A 22 3.43 9.32 4.04
CA ALA A 22 2.10 9.04 4.56
C ALA A 22 2.14 8.08 5.76
N LEU A 23 1.22 8.28 6.69
CA LEU A 23 0.98 7.41 7.83
C LEU A 23 -0.49 7.05 7.88
N ILE A 24 -0.78 5.75 7.85
CA ILE A 24 -2.16 5.24 7.98
C ILE A 24 -2.30 4.65 9.37
N LEU A 25 -3.13 5.27 10.18
CA LEU A 25 -3.39 4.86 11.57
C LEU A 25 -4.58 3.91 11.69
N ASN A 26 -4.64 3.17 12.76
CA ASN A 26 -5.80 2.39 13.19
C ASN A 26 -6.30 1.42 12.12
N VAL A 27 -5.43 0.59 11.58
CA VAL A 27 -5.79 -0.47 10.63
C VAL A 27 -5.60 -1.85 11.24
N GLN A 28 -6.32 -2.84 10.68
CA GLN A 28 -6.09 -4.25 10.92
C GLN A 28 -5.26 -4.78 9.76
N VAL A 29 -3.97 -4.98 10.00
CA VAL A 29 -3.04 -5.43 8.95
C VAL A 29 -3.21 -6.94 8.75
N VAL A 30 -3.57 -7.33 7.52
CA VAL A 30 -3.66 -8.73 7.12
C VAL A 30 -2.28 -9.18 6.65
N ASN A 31 -1.60 -9.97 7.49
CA ASN A 31 -0.30 -10.55 7.14
C ASN A 31 -0.52 -11.80 6.31
N VAL A 32 -0.35 -11.68 4.99
CA VAL A 32 -0.59 -12.79 4.05
C VAL A 32 0.46 -13.90 4.13
N TYR A 33 1.58 -13.67 4.81
CA TYR A 33 2.60 -14.71 5.02
C TYR A 33 2.27 -15.61 6.21
N SER A 34 1.74 -15.04 7.29
CA SER A 34 1.40 -15.79 8.51
C SER A 34 -0.08 -16.15 8.60
N GLY A 35 -0.95 -15.49 7.85
CA GLY A 35 -2.40 -15.60 7.97
C GLY A 35 -2.98 -14.88 9.19
N LEU A 36 -2.17 -14.13 9.92
CA LEU A 36 -2.62 -13.37 11.10
C LEU A 36 -3.15 -12.00 10.71
N VAL A 37 -4.09 -11.51 11.50
CA VAL A 37 -4.60 -10.13 11.42
C VAL A 37 -4.21 -9.42 12.70
N GLU A 38 -3.47 -8.33 12.58
CA GLU A 38 -2.93 -7.61 13.72
C GLU A 38 -3.22 -6.11 13.61
N PRO A 39 -3.53 -5.43 14.72
CA PRO A 39 -3.67 -3.98 14.68
C PRO A 39 -2.31 -3.34 14.37
N GLY A 40 -2.32 -2.28 13.57
CA GLY A 40 -1.09 -1.60 13.20
C GLY A 40 -1.31 -0.21 12.62
N ASN A 41 -0.18 0.45 12.36
CA ASN A 41 -0.13 1.71 11.65
C ASN A 41 0.92 1.57 10.54
N ILE A 42 0.56 1.98 9.33
CA ILE A 42 1.41 1.77 8.15
C ILE A 42 2.15 3.07 7.82
N GLY A 43 3.48 3.02 7.90
CA GLY A 43 4.35 4.11 7.47
C GLY A 43 4.83 3.90 6.04
N ILE A 44 4.64 4.92 5.19
CA ILE A 44 4.96 4.89 3.77
C ILE A 44 6.00 5.97 3.45
N LYS A 45 7.04 5.59 2.68
CA LYS A 45 8.07 6.50 2.17
C LYS A 45 8.43 6.12 0.74
N HIS A 46 8.48 7.11 -0.15
CA HIS A 46 8.78 6.90 -1.59
C HIS A 46 7.92 5.81 -2.24
N GLY A 47 6.60 5.80 -1.92
CA GLY A 47 5.66 4.82 -2.45
C GLY A 47 5.88 3.38 -1.94
N ARG A 48 6.67 3.19 -0.88
CA ARG A 48 6.95 1.88 -0.30
C ARG A 48 6.49 1.82 1.15
N ILE A 49 5.95 0.69 1.55
CA ILE A 49 5.65 0.39 2.94
C ILE A 49 6.98 0.19 3.67
N VAL A 50 7.27 1.05 4.64
CA VAL A 50 8.47 0.98 5.48
C VAL A 50 8.22 0.07 6.68
N THR A 51 7.04 0.20 7.29
CA THR A 51 6.64 -0.57 8.46
C THR A 51 5.12 -0.64 8.55
N CYS A 52 4.61 -1.73 9.13
CA CYS A 52 3.20 -1.86 9.50
C CYS A 52 2.97 -1.63 11.02
N GLN A 53 4.01 -1.27 11.75
CA GLN A 53 3.99 -1.01 13.20
C GLN A 53 4.58 0.37 13.51
N ALA A 54 4.26 1.38 12.70
CA ALA A 54 4.71 2.75 12.97
C ALA A 54 4.11 3.25 14.29
N PRO A 55 4.88 4.03 15.08
CA PRO A 55 4.31 4.76 16.20
C PRO A 55 3.20 5.69 15.71
N LYS A 56 2.10 5.78 16.45
CA LYS A 56 0.95 6.62 16.05
C LYS A 56 1.27 8.12 16.05
N ASP A 57 2.31 8.53 16.74
CA ASP A 57 2.84 9.89 16.80
C ASP A 57 4.06 10.10 15.89
N ALA A 58 4.36 9.13 15.02
CA ALA A 58 5.45 9.25 14.06
C ALA A 58 5.24 10.47 13.14
N PRO A 59 6.31 11.22 12.83
CA PRO A 59 6.19 12.34 11.91
C PRO A 59 5.82 11.88 10.51
N ALA A 60 4.83 12.51 9.90
CA ALA A 60 4.38 12.23 8.55
C ALA A 60 3.83 13.49 7.87
N GLU A 61 4.00 13.57 6.55
CA GLU A 61 3.46 14.69 5.75
C GLU A 61 1.94 14.60 5.63
N THR A 62 1.42 13.38 5.50
CA THR A 62 -0.01 13.10 5.43
C THR A 62 -0.37 12.00 6.42
N VAL A 63 -1.46 12.18 7.14
CA VAL A 63 -1.96 11.18 8.11
C VAL A 63 -3.40 10.84 7.77
N TRP A 64 -3.68 9.54 7.65
CA TRP A 64 -5.04 9.02 7.45
C TRP A 64 -5.43 8.10 8.61
N ASP A 65 -6.68 8.21 9.05
CA ASP A 65 -7.26 7.29 10.01
C ASP A 65 -7.96 6.15 9.26
N GLY A 66 -7.46 4.93 9.42
CA GLY A 66 -8.03 3.73 8.83
C GLY A 66 -9.33 3.28 9.50
N GLN A 67 -9.69 3.85 10.66
CA GLN A 67 -10.96 3.58 11.36
C GLN A 67 -11.19 2.09 11.68
N GLY A 68 -10.14 1.35 11.93
CA GLY A 68 -10.20 -0.09 12.20
C GLY A 68 -10.44 -0.97 10.97
N ARG A 69 -10.39 -0.40 9.77
CA ARG A 69 -10.55 -1.17 8.52
C ARG A 69 -9.36 -2.09 8.29
N PHE A 70 -9.58 -3.10 7.45
CA PHE A 70 -8.53 -4.02 7.07
C PHE A 70 -7.60 -3.39 6.02
N ALA A 71 -6.30 -3.55 6.25
CA ALA A 71 -5.26 -3.23 5.27
C ALA A 71 -4.66 -4.54 4.76
N LEU A 72 -4.74 -4.77 3.46
CA LEU A 72 -4.23 -5.96 2.81
C LEU A 72 -3.57 -5.57 1.48
N PRO A 73 -2.68 -6.42 0.93
CA PRO A 73 -2.15 -6.20 -0.41
C PRO A 73 -3.25 -6.04 -1.44
N GLY A 74 -3.01 -5.20 -2.45
CA GLY A 74 -3.94 -5.05 -3.57
C GLY A 74 -4.18 -6.38 -4.27
N LEU A 75 -5.41 -6.58 -4.74
CA LEU A 75 -5.82 -7.81 -5.39
C LEU A 75 -5.22 -7.94 -6.79
N ILE A 76 -4.93 -9.17 -7.20
CA ILE A 76 -4.43 -9.49 -8.53
C ILE A 76 -5.44 -10.41 -9.20
N ASP A 77 -5.99 -9.99 -10.33
CA ASP A 77 -6.80 -10.86 -11.18
C ASP A 77 -5.85 -11.67 -12.08
N THR A 78 -5.85 -12.96 -11.90
CA THR A 78 -4.90 -13.86 -12.58
C THR A 78 -5.34 -14.31 -13.96
N HIS A 79 -6.55 -13.96 -14.39
CA HIS A 79 -7.04 -14.31 -15.73
C HIS A 79 -8.19 -13.38 -16.14
N VAL A 80 -7.92 -12.48 -17.08
CA VAL A 80 -8.93 -11.61 -17.67
C VAL A 80 -8.71 -11.45 -19.17
N HIS A 81 -9.80 -11.48 -19.94
CA HIS A 81 -9.82 -11.14 -21.37
C HIS A 81 -10.34 -9.71 -21.52
N ILE A 82 -9.44 -8.74 -21.69
CA ILE A 82 -9.81 -7.32 -21.75
C ILE A 82 -10.70 -7.03 -22.95
N ASP A 83 -10.42 -7.66 -24.09
CA ASP A 83 -11.22 -7.53 -25.33
C ASP A 83 -12.70 -7.90 -25.12
N SER A 84 -12.98 -8.91 -24.31
CA SER A 84 -14.34 -9.33 -23.98
C SER A 84 -15.11 -8.37 -23.07
N THR A 85 -14.39 -7.44 -22.42
CA THR A 85 -15.03 -6.42 -21.56
C THR A 85 -15.59 -5.25 -22.38
N LEU A 86 -15.25 -5.13 -23.65
CA LEU A 86 -15.53 -4.00 -24.52
C LEU A 86 -14.90 -2.68 -24.03
N LEU A 87 -13.89 -2.77 -23.19
CA LEU A 87 -13.15 -1.66 -22.62
C LEU A 87 -11.71 -1.65 -23.12
N THR A 88 -11.08 -0.49 -23.10
CA THR A 88 -9.63 -0.38 -23.19
C THR A 88 -8.99 -0.77 -21.85
N PRO A 89 -7.70 -1.10 -21.79
CA PRO A 89 -7.01 -1.35 -20.52
C PRO A 89 -7.16 -0.19 -19.52
N ALA A 90 -7.09 1.06 -19.98
CA ALA A 90 -7.29 2.23 -19.13
C ALA A 90 -8.75 2.31 -18.61
N GLY A 91 -9.73 2.07 -19.48
CA GLY A 91 -11.14 2.06 -19.08
C GLY A 91 -11.45 0.95 -18.08
N LEU A 92 -10.86 -0.24 -18.25
CA LEU A 92 -10.99 -1.33 -17.28
C LEU A 92 -10.40 -0.94 -15.92
N ALA A 93 -9.23 -0.28 -15.90
CA ALA A 93 -8.58 0.15 -14.67
C ALA A 93 -9.46 1.14 -13.86
N GLU A 94 -10.22 2.01 -14.51
CA GLU A 94 -11.15 2.93 -13.84
C GLU A 94 -12.21 2.22 -13.00
N PHE A 95 -12.57 1.00 -13.38
CA PHE A 95 -13.51 0.17 -12.62
C PHE A 95 -12.81 -0.71 -11.58
N MET A 96 -11.66 -1.32 -11.93
CA MET A 96 -11.02 -2.32 -11.09
C MET A 96 -10.28 -1.71 -9.89
N VAL A 97 -9.54 -0.61 -10.11
CA VAL A 97 -8.70 0.00 -9.07
C VAL A 97 -9.51 0.48 -7.85
N PRO A 98 -10.66 1.16 -8.00
CA PRO A 98 -11.46 1.55 -6.84
C PRO A 98 -12.01 0.36 -6.03
N HIS A 99 -12.07 -0.84 -6.64
CA HIS A 99 -12.51 -2.06 -5.98
C HIS A 99 -11.36 -2.92 -5.44
N GLY A 100 -10.12 -2.41 -5.51
CA GLY A 100 -8.95 -3.01 -4.90
C GLY A 100 -8.09 -3.90 -5.80
N THR A 101 -8.44 -4.08 -7.07
CA THR A 101 -7.61 -4.83 -8.03
C THR A 101 -6.55 -3.91 -8.63
N ILE A 102 -5.27 -4.23 -8.38
CA ILE A 102 -4.12 -3.40 -8.77
C ILE A 102 -3.33 -3.96 -9.96
N ALA A 103 -3.55 -5.20 -10.30
CA ALA A 103 -2.87 -5.87 -11.41
C ALA A 103 -3.77 -6.94 -12.03
N VAL A 104 -3.57 -7.20 -13.30
CA VAL A 104 -4.26 -8.26 -14.04
C VAL A 104 -3.27 -9.00 -14.91
N PHE A 105 -3.51 -10.29 -15.11
CA PHE A 105 -2.88 -11.09 -16.17
C PHE A 105 -3.90 -11.23 -17.29
N ALA A 106 -3.62 -10.57 -18.41
CA ALA A 106 -4.49 -10.55 -19.60
C ALA A 106 -3.79 -11.17 -20.79
N ASP A 107 -4.55 -11.82 -21.68
CA ASP A 107 -4.14 -12.33 -22.99
C ASP A 107 -4.89 -11.61 -24.13
#